data_515079f63f26048da756c928e9bb8ca2
#
_entry.id   515079f63f26048da756c928e9bb8ca2
#
_cell.length_a   1.000
_cell.length_b   1.000
_cell.length_c   1.000
_cell.angle_alpha   90.00
_cell.angle_beta   90.00
_cell.angle_gamma   90.00
#
_symmetry.space_group_name_H-M   'P 1'
#
loop_
_entity.id
_entity.type
_entity.pdbx_description
1 polymer ?
#
loop_
_entity_poly.entity_id
_entity_poly.type
_entity_poly.pdbx_seq_one_letter_code
_entity_poly.pdbx_strand_id
1 'polypeptide(L)'
;DIPVEVIQLMIDTRHELKDRVRMAVDAFLISFGLMGMNAADMYICPKSRKGIVRYSRKKTGERRDDGAEMRVRIEDCIRRIIKDYKGDDTLFDYSRRYTNPGTFTTALNQGLKIWCKRYGQETFTFYSARHSWATIGRSKRCNIDKSLITAGLCHVDTSKNSDDVYIRQDWEQVWDA
;
A
#
# COMPACT_ATOMS: atom_id res chain seq x y z
N ASP A 1 -8.05 -3.23 -10.88
CA ASP A 1 -8.28 -3.87 -9.58
C ASP A 1 -8.31 -5.38 -9.74
N ILE A 2 -8.00 -6.06 -8.67
CA ILE A 2 -8.06 -7.52 -8.61
C ILE A 2 -9.06 -7.95 -7.55
N PRO A 3 -9.74 -9.11 -7.75
CA PRO A 3 -10.74 -9.60 -6.81
C PRO A 3 -10.13 -10.03 -5.46
N VAL A 4 -10.97 -10.07 -4.41
CA VAL A 4 -10.57 -10.53 -3.07
C VAL A 4 -10.02 -11.96 -3.11
N GLU A 5 -10.57 -12.81 -3.96
CA GLU A 5 -10.17 -14.20 -4.12
C GLU A 5 -8.73 -14.35 -4.59
N VAL A 6 -8.25 -13.42 -5.44
CA VAL A 6 -6.85 -13.40 -5.89
C VAL A 6 -5.93 -12.95 -4.74
N ILE A 7 -6.35 -11.97 -3.94
CA ILE A 7 -5.60 -11.56 -2.73
C ILE A 7 -5.53 -12.72 -1.73
N GLN A 8 -6.63 -13.44 -1.52
CA GLN A 8 -6.65 -14.62 -0.67
C GLN A 8 -5.70 -15.71 -1.20
N LEU A 9 -5.71 -15.96 -2.51
CA LEU A 9 -4.79 -16.90 -3.15
C LEU A 9 -3.31 -16.51 -2.93
N MET A 10 -2.99 -15.21 -2.96
CA MET A 10 -1.64 -14.72 -2.62
C MET A 10 -1.26 -15.07 -1.18
N ILE A 11 -2.18 -14.87 -0.24
CA ILE A 11 -1.97 -15.19 1.19
C ILE A 11 -1.72 -16.70 1.35
N ASP A 12 -2.55 -17.52 0.72
CA ASP A 12 -2.51 -18.97 0.86
C ASP A 12 -1.24 -19.59 0.24
N THR A 13 -0.79 -19.04 -0.89
CA THR A 13 0.37 -19.56 -1.63
C THR A 13 1.70 -18.96 -1.20
N ARG A 14 1.70 -17.90 -0.42
CA ARG A 14 2.92 -17.15 -0.06
C ARG A 14 4.00 -18.01 0.60
N HIS A 15 3.64 -19.03 1.36
CA HIS A 15 4.58 -19.92 2.06
C HIS A 15 5.37 -20.83 1.11
N GLU A 16 4.85 -21.10 -0.09
CA GLU A 16 5.49 -21.90 -1.14
C GLU A 16 6.45 -21.07 -2.01
N LEU A 17 6.38 -19.74 -1.90
CA LEU A 17 7.15 -18.84 -2.75
C LEU A 17 8.55 -18.60 -2.19
N LYS A 18 9.49 -18.30 -3.10
CA LYS A 18 10.88 -18.00 -2.75
C LYS A 18 11.34 -16.73 -3.47
N ASP A 19 12.42 -16.15 -2.98
CA ASP A 19 13.19 -15.07 -3.59
C ASP A 19 12.32 -13.90 -4.08
N ARG A 20 12.53 -13.48 -5.32
CA ARG A 20 11.85 -12.34 -5.93
C ARG A 20 10.33 -12.49 -5.97
N VAL A 21 9.82 -13.69 -6.23
CA VAL A 21 8.38 -13.92 -6.34
C VAL A 21 7.73 -13.75 -4.98
N ARG A 22 8.32 -14.32 -3.94
CA ARG A 22 7.84 -14.13 -2.57
C ARG A 22 7.88 -12.66 -2.16
N MET A 23 9.01 -11.98 -2.41
CA MET A 23 9.14 -10.56 -2.10
C MET A 23 8.07 -9.71 -2.81
N ALA A 24 7.77 -10.00 -4.08
CA ALA A 24 6.78 -9.24 -4.84
C ALA A 24 5.35 -9.43 -4.29
N VAL A 25 4.99 -10.67 -3.95
CA VAL A 25 3.70 -10.99 -3.32
C VAL A 25 3.61 -10.37 -1.93
N ASP A 26 4.63 -10.51 -1.11
CA ASP A 26 4.68 -9.92 0.23
C ASP A 26 4.58 -8.39 0.18
N ALA A 27 5.33 -7.74 -0.71
CA ALA A 27 5.25 -6.29 -0.91
C ALA A 27 3.85 -5.85 -1.37
N PHE A 28 3.20 -6.63 -2.25
CA PHE A 28 1.83 -6.37 -2.69
C PHE A 28 0.85 -6.42 -1.51
N LEU A 29 0.91 -7.47 -0.70
CA LEU A 29 0.07 -7.64 0.50
C LEU A 29 0.32 -6.53 1.54
N ILE A 30 1.59 -6.14 1.74
CA ILE A 30 1.95 -5.01 2.60
C ILE A 30 1.36 -3.71 2.03
N SER A 31 1.52 -3.45 0.73
CA SER A 31 0.94 -2.27 0.09
C SER A 31 -0.58 -2.21 0.27
N PHE A 32 -1.27 -3.33 0.03
CA PHE A 32 -2.70 -3.42 0.24
C PHE A 32 -3.08 -3.09 1.69
N GLY A 33 -2.43 -3.71 2.67
CA GLY A 33 -2.68 -3.47 4.10
C GLY A 33 -2.22 -2.08 4.60
N LEU A 34 -1.40 -1.36 3.82
CA LEU A 34 -1.00 0.03 4.07
C LEU A 34 -1.77 1.01 3.15
N MET A 35 -3.07 0.78 2.94
CA MET A 35 -3.97 1.63 2.13
C MET A 35 -3.47 1.86 0.70
N GLY A 36 -2.85 0.85 0.10
CA GLY A 36 -2.31 0.94 -1.26
C GLY A 36 -1.07 1.84 -1.36
N MET A 37 -0.14 1.76 -0.42
CA MET A 37 1.13 2.49 -0.45
C MET A 37 1.88 2.21 -1.76
N ASN A 38 2.32 3.26 -2.47
CA ASN A 38 3.06 3.12 -3.71
C ASN A 38 4.46 2.53 -3.49
N ALA A 39 5.03 1.88 -4.51
CA ALA A 39 6.37 1.33 -4.45
C ALA A 39 7.45 2.40 -4.14
N ALA A 40 7.32 3.61 -4.69
CA ALA A 40 8.25 4.69 -4.42
C ALA A 40 8.21 5.16 -2.96
N ASP A 41 7.00 5.22 -2.36
CA ASP A 41 6.83 5.57 -0.95
C ASP A 41 7.30 4.42 -0.05
N MET A 42 7.04 3.17 -0.42
CA MET A 42 7.51 1.98 0.28
C MET A 42 9.05 1.87 0.29
N TYR A 43 9.71 2.22 -0.82
CA TYR A 43 11.16 2.17 -0.98
C TYR A 43 11.92 3.01 0.06
N ILE A 44 11.37 4.17 0.44
CA ILE A 44 11.97 5.10 1.41
C ILE A 44 11.13 5.25 2.69
N CYS A 45 10.19 4.34 2.93
CA CYS A 45 9.24 4.43 4.01
C CYS A 45 9.94 4.59 5.36
N PRO A 46 9.66 5.65 6.13
CA PRO A 46 10.28 5.86 7.45
C PRO A 46 9.81 4.79 8.44
N LYS A 47 10.60 4.59 9.50
CA LYS A 47 10.22 3.67 10.59
C LYS A 47 8.90 4.06 11.23
N SER A 48 8.13 3.06 11.58
CA SER A 48 6.91 3.27 12.35
C SER A 48 7.22 3.67 13.80
N ARG A 49 6.36 4.52 14.36
CA ARG A 49 6.36 4.84 15.79
C ARG A 49 5.01 4.42 16.38
N LYS A 50 5.03 3.62 17.42
CA LYS A 50 3.80 3.07 18.05
C LYS A 50 2.86 2.39 17.05
N GLY A 51 3.41 1.66 16.07
CA GLY A 51 2.63 0.96 15.04
C GLY A 51 2.06 1.87 13.94
N ILE A 52 2.39 3.15 13.90
CA ILE A 52 1.92 4.11 12.90
C ILE A 52 3.10 4.54 12.03
N VAL A 53 2.93 4.48 10.72
CA VAL A 53 3.85 5.04 9.71
C VAL A 53 3.36 6.43 9.34
N ARG A 54 4.27 7.41 9.31
CA ARG A 54 4.00 8.77 8.86
C ARG A 54 4.95 9.12 7.73
N TYR A 55 4.41 9.51 6.59
CA TYR A 55 5.20 9.87 5.42
C TYR A 55 4.47 10.88 4.54
N SER A 56 5.22 11.66 3.78
CA SER A 56 4.66 12.50 2.71
C SER A 56 4.74 11.75 1.39
N ARG A 57 3.65 11.72 0.64
CA ARG A 57 3.61 11.04 -0.66
C ARG A 57 4.55 11.72 -1.65
N LYS A 58 5.52 10.97 -2.16
CA LYS A 58 6.54 11.47 -3.08
C LYS A 58 5.97 12.11 -4.36
N LYS A 59 4.87 11.56 -4.90
CA LYS A 59 4.26 12.06 -6.14
C LYS A 59 3.54 13.40 -6.00
N THR A 60 3.03 13.72 -4.83
CA THR A 60 2.10 14.85 -4.62
C THR A 60 2.53 15.79 -3.49
N GLY A 61 3.50 15.40 -2.65
CA GLY A 61 3.91 16.18 -1.47
C GLY A 61 4.44 17.56 -1.81
N GLU A 62 5.23 17.68 -2.88
CA GLU A 62 5.80 18.98 -3.31
C GLU A 62 4.76 19.94 -3.93
N ARG A 63 3.57 19.44 -4.28
CA ARG A 63 2.52 20.20 -4.96
C ARG A 63 1.34 20.57 -4.06
N ARG A 64 1.41 20.20 -2.78
CA ARG A 64 0.31 20.38 -1.82
C ARG A 64 0.79 21.11 -0.58
N ASP A 65 0.02 22.09 -0.12
CA ASP A 65 0.32 22.88 1.08
C ASP A 65 0.34 22.02 2.36
N ASP A 66 -0.42 20.91 2.40
CA ASP A 66 -0.43 19.94 3.50
C ASP A 66 0.69 18.88 3.39
N GLY A 67 1.61 19.03 2.41
CA GLY A 67 2.71 18.09 2.16
C GLY A 67 2.27 16.67 1.78
N ALA A 68 0.98 16.46 1.50
CA ALA A 68 0.37 15.15 1.26
C ALA A 68 0.74 14.13 2.36
N GLU A 69 0.68 14.56 3.64
CA GLU A 69 1.00 13.71 4.79
C GLU A 69 0.03 12.53 4.88
N MET A 70 0.60 11.35 5.06
CA MET A 70 -0.11 10.10 5.31
C MET A 70 0.23 9.57 6.69
N ARG A 71 -0.78 9.08 7.38
CA ARG A 71 -0.64 8.34 8.65
C ARG A 71 -1.34 7.01 8.50
N VAL A 72 -0.59 5.93 8.57
CA VAL A 72 -1.12 4.58 8.32
C VAL A 72 -0.78 3.68 9.50
N ARG A 73 -1.81 3.08 10.08
CA ARG A 73 -1.66 2.06 11.13
C ARG A 73 -1.20 0.74 10.50
N ILE A 74 -0.20 0.10 11.12
CA ILE A 74 0.23 -1.24 10.72
C ILE A 74 -0.66 -2.26 11.40
N GLU A 75 -1.53 -2.88 10.63
CA GLU A 75 -2.44 -3.92 11.12
C GLU A 75 -1.68 -5.23 11.41
N ASP A 76 -2.18 -6.02 12.35
CA ASP A 76 -1.51 -7.25 12.81
C ASP A 76 -1.35 -8.28 11.70
N CYS A 77 -2.29 -8.33 10.75
CA CYS A 77 -2.25 -9.27 9.62
C CYS A 77 -1.00 -9.08 8.73
N ILE A 78 -0.52 -7.84 8.55
CA ILE A 78 0.67 -7.55 7.73
C ILE A 78 1.95 -7.41 8.57
N ARG A 79 1.84 -7.23 9.89
CA ARG A 79 2.99 -7.01 10.79
C ARG A 79 4.02 -8.13 10.70
N ARG A 80 3.56 -9.38 10.58
CA ARG A 80 4.46 -10.54 10.44
C ARG A 80 5.22 -10.51 9.14
N ILE A 81 4.56 -10.10 8.03
CA ILE A 81 5.20 -9.99 6.71
C ILE A 81 6.25 -8.89 6.72
N ILE A 82 5.94 -7.73 7.32
CA ILE A 82 6.87 -6.59 7.43
C ILE A 82 8.18 -6.98 8.11
N LYS A 83 8.15 -7.85 9.13
CA LYS A 83 9.36 -8.28 9.84
C LYS A 83 10.39 -8.94 8.94
N ASP A 84 9.96 -9.64 7.86
CA ASP A 84 10.85 -10.31 6.92
C ASP A 84 11.66 -9.31 6.06
N TYR A 85 11.23 -8.04 6.02
CA TYR A 85 11.82 -6.97 5.19
C TYR A 85 12.29 -5.77 6.01
N LYS A 86 12.54 -5.94 7.29
CA LYS A 86 12.91 -4.85 8.21
C LYS A 86 14.20 -4.17 7.77
N GLY A 87 14.15 -2.84 7.62
CA GLY A 87 15.31 -1.99 7.35
C GLY A 87 15.98 -1.47 8.63
N ASP A 88 17.21 -0.97 8.48
CA ASP A 88 17.99 -0.39 9.57
C ASP A 88 17.56 1.06 9.85
N ASP A 89 17.46 1.89 8.82
CA ASP A 89 17.07 3.32 8.91
C ASP A 89 15.65 3.59 8.43
N THR A 90 15.11 2.72 7.60
CA THR A 90 13.76 2.73 7.03
C THR A 90 12.93 1.59 7.56
N LEU A 91 11.61 1.62 7.31
CA LEU A 91 10.72 0.52 7.69
C LEU A 91 11.10 -0.78 6.98
N PHE A 92 11.48 -0.66 5.70
CA PHE A 92 11.88 -1.78 4.84
C PHE A 92 13.33 -1.65 4.39
N ASP A 93 13.96 -2.77 4.06
CA ASP A 93 15.34 -2.83 3.55
C ASP A 93 15.44 -2.69 2.01
N TYR A 94 14.38 -2.28 1.33
CA TYR A 94 14.33 -2.21 -0.13
C TYR A 94 15.33 -1.22 -0.73
N SER A 95 15.58 -0.09 -0.05
CA SER A 95 16.58 0.89 -0.48
C SER A 95 18.03 0.36 -0.40
N ARG A 96 18.26 -0.68 0.39
CA ARG A 96 19.56 -1.42 0.42
C ARG A 96 19.67 -2.46 -0.69
N ARG A 97 18.55 -3.06 -1.08
CA ARG A 97 18.52 -4.14 -2.09
C ARG A 97 18.48 -3.62 -3.52
N TYR A 98 17.97 -2.42 -3.74
CA TYR A 98 17.74 -1.83 -5.05
C TYR A 98 18.33 -0.44 -5.13
N THR A 99 18.90 -0.08 -6.28
CA THR A 99 19.59 1.19 -6.49
C THR A 99 18.66 2.40 -6.54
N ASN A 100 17.40 2.21 -6.94
CA ASN A 100 16.40 3.27 -7.01
C ASN A 100 14.97 2.70 -6.99
N PRO A 101 13.94 3.54 -6.76
CA PRO A 101 12.55 3.10 -6.74
C PRO A 101 12.06 2.47 -8.05
N GLY A 102 12.62 2.87 -9.20
CA GLY A 102 12.26 2.32 -10.50
C GLY A 102 12.69 0.87 -10.66
N THR A 103 13.95 0.54 -10.30
CA THR A 103 14.45 -0.84 -10.32
C THR A 103 13.69 -1.72 -9.33
N PHE A 104 13.34 -1.19 -8.16
CA PHE A 104 12.48 -1.87 -7.20
C PHE A 104 11.09 -2.18 -7.79
N THR A 105 10.42 -1.18 -8.37
CA THR A 105 9.10 -1.36 -9.01
C THR A 105 9.14 -2.39 -10.14
N THR A 106 10.20 -2.36 -10.95
CA THR A 106 10.40 -3.35 -12.03
C THR A 106 10.53 -4.76 -11.47
N ALA A 107 11.32 -4.94 -10.39
CA ALA A 107 11.48 -6.25 -9.74
C ALA A 107 10.15 -6.77 -9.16
N LEU A 108 9.34 -5.90 -8.54
CA LEU A 108 8.01 -6.25 -8.05
C LEU A 108 7.09 -6.73 -9.19
N ASN A 109 7.01 -5.95 -10.27
CA ASN A 109 6.15 -6.30 -11.41
C ASN A 109 6.58 -7.60 -12.09
N GLN A 110 7.89 -7.86 -12.21
CA GLN A 110 8.41 -9.12 -12.72
C GLN A 110 8.03 -10.30 -11.81
N GLY A 111 8.17 -10.15 -10.49
CA GLY A 111 7.78 -11.18 -9.54
C GLY A 111 6.29 -11.49 -9.58
N LEU A 112 5.45 -10.46 -9.64
CA LEU A 112 3.99 -10.61 -9.77
C LEU A 112 3.60 -11.29 -11.10
N LYS A 113 4.25 -10.93 -12.21
CA LYS A 113 4.03 -11.60 -13.51
C LYS A 113 4.33 -13.10 -13.45
N ILE A 114 5.42 -13.50 -12.77
CA ILE A 114 5.77 -14.91 -12.59
C ILE A 114 4.71 -15.60 -11.72
N TRP A 115 4.27 -14.97 -10.62
CA TRP A 115 3.22 -15.48 -9.76
C TRP A 115 1.90 -15.67 -10.52
N CYS A 116 1.45 -14.66 -11.27
CA CYS A 116 0.24 -14.74 -12.09
C CYS A 116 0.28 -15.91 -13.06
N LYS A 117 1.40 -16.08 -13.78
CA LYS A 117 1.60 -17.21 -14.70
C LYS A 117 1.53 -18.56 -13.98
N ARG A 118 2.15 -18.67 -12.79
CA ARG A 118 2.19 -19.91 -12.01
C ARG A 118 0.81 -20.36 -11.53
N TYR A 119 -0.04 -19.38 -11.15
CA TYR A 119 -1.37 -19.67 -10.58
C TYR A 119 -2.53 -19.37 -11.54
N GLY A 120 -2.27 -19.23 -12.85
CA GLY A 120 -3.30 -19.07 -13.87
C GLY A 120 -4.10 -17.77 -13.73
N GLN A 121 -3.48 -16.71 -13.20
CA GLN A 121 -4.13 -15.42 -13.03
C GLN A 121 -3.81 -14.47 -14.18
N GLU A 122 -4.72 -13.55 -14.48
CA GLU A 122 -4.42 -12.42 -15.35
C GLU A 122 -3.29 -11.58 -14.79
N THR A 123 -2.40 -11.10 -15.69
CA THR A 123 -1.25 -10.30 -15.27
C THR A 123 -1.69 -8.93 -14.81
N PHE A 124 -1.26 -8.54 -13.61
CA PHE A 124 -1.44 -7.21 -13.05
C PHE A 124 -0.11 -6.64 -12.53
N THR A 125 -0.10 -5.36 -12.21
CA THR A 125 1.07 -4.65 -11.69
C THR A 125 0.96 -4.43 -10.18
N PHE A 126 2.08 -4.07 -9.56
CA PHE A 126 2.11 -3.70 -8.15
C PHE A 126 1.11 -2.58 -7.79
N TYR A 127 0.89 -1.64 -8.71
CA TYR A 127 -0.06 -0.54 -8.52
C TYR A 127 -1.50 -1.00 -8.35
N SER A 128 -1.84 -2.20 -8.81
CA SER A 128 -3.17 -2.81 -8.62
C SER A 128 -3.54 -2.99 -7.15
N ALA A 129 -2.57 -3.12 -6.23
CA ALA A 129 -2.85 -3.17 -4.79
C ALA A 129 -3.66 -1.95 -4.32
N ARG A 130 -3.30 -0.77 -4.80
CA ARG A 130 -3.96 0.49 -4.47
C ARG A 130 -5.37 0.58 -5.04
N HIS A 131 -5.55 0.18 -6.31
CA HIS A 131 -6.88 0.15 -6.93
C HIS A 131 -7.78 -0.86 -6.24
N SER A 132 -7.25 -2.06 -5.95
CA SER A 132 -8.02 -3.12 -5.30
C SER A 132 -8.43 -2.72 -3.87
N TRP A 133 -7.53 -2.08 -3.10
CA TRP A 133 -7.89 -1.56 -1.78
C TRP A 133 -9.08 -0.60 -1.86
N ALA A 134 -9.05 0.35 -2.79
CA ALA A 134 -10.12 1.33 -2.96
C ALA A 134 -11.44 0.69 -3.43
N THR A 135 -11.37 -0.21 -4.43
CA THR A 135 -12.55 -0.87 -4.99
C THR A 135 -13.20 -1.81 -3.98
N ILE A 136 -12.39 -2.60 -3.27
CA ILE A 136 -12.88 -3.53 -2.24
C ILE A 136 -13.51 -2.75 -1.08
N GLY A 137 -12.87 -1.68 -0.61
CA GLY A 137 -13.42 -0.81 0.43
C GLY A 137 -14.77 -0.20 0.04
N ARG A 138 -14.96 0.16 -1.23
CA ARG A 138 -16.24 0.67 -1.76
C ARG A 138 -17.25 -0.40 -2.12
N SER A 139 -16.86 -1.66 -2.12
CA SER A 139 -17.77 -2.78 -2.44
C SER A 139 -18.93 -2.86 -1.44
N LYS A 140 -20.02 -3.50 -1.86
CA LYS A 140 -21.20 -3.74 -0.98
C LYS A 140 -20.84 -4.51 0.29
N ARG A 141 -19.75 -5.29 0.26
CA ARG A 141 -19.28 -6.10 1.40
C ARG A 141 -18.66 -5.23 2.51
N CYS A 142 -17.83 -4.24 2.14
CA CYS A 142 -17.17 -3.35 3.09
C CYS A 142 -17.95 -2.06 3.30
N ASN A 143 -18.57 -1.51 2.24
CA ASN A 143 -19.41 -0.32 2.24
C ASN A 143 -18.79 0.90 2.93
N ILE A 144 -17.46 1.07 2.79
CA ILE A 144 -16.73 2.19 3.38
C ILE A 144 -17.09 3.48 2.64
N ASP A 145 -17.28 4.57 3.36
CA ASP A 145 -17.60 5.86 2.76
C ASP A 145 -16.52 6.34 1.78
N LYS A 146 -16.96 7.01 0.70
CA LYS A 146 -16.06 7.52 -0.34
C LYS A 146 -15.03 8.50 0.24
N SER A 147 -15.40 9.32 1.19
CA SER A 147 -14.51 10.32 1.80
C SER A 147 -13.36 9.66 2.55
N LEU A 148 -13.61 8.56 3.27
CA LEU A 148 -12.60 7.79 3.98
C LEU A 148 -11.63 7.10 3.00
N ILE A 149 -12.15 6.51 1.92
CA ILE A 149 -11.32 5.95 0.86
C ILE A 149 -10.46 7.05 0.20
N THR A 150 -11.05 8.20 -0.09
CA THR A 150 -10.33 9.35 -0.69
C THR A 150 -9.21 9.83 0.23
N ALA A 151 -9.47 9.94 1.54
CA ALA A 151 -8.48 10.28 2.55
C ALA A 151 -7.36 9.22 2.63
N GLY A 152 -7.71 7.94 2.73
CA GLY A 152 -6.74 6.82 2.75
C GLY A 152 -5.88 6.74 1.48
N LEU A 153 -6.41 7.20 0.35
CA LEU A 153 -5.65 7.35 -0.89
C LEU A 153 -4.86 8.68 -0.95
N CYS A 154 -5.00 9.57 0.01
CA CYS A 154 -4.44 10.93 -0.04
C CYS A 154 -4.83 11.68 -1.34
N HIS A 155 -6.05 11.48 -1.81
CA HIS A 155 -6.59 12.24 -2.94
C HIS A 155 -7.21 13.54 -2.44
N VAL A 156 -7.12 14.60 -3.25
CA VAL A 156 -7.88 15.83 -2.99
C VAL A 156 -9.33 15.55 -3.36
N ASP A 157 -10.22 15.77 -2.41
CA ASP A 157 -11.64 15.78 -2.71
C ASP A 157 -12.00 17.15 -3.30
N THR A 158 -12.16 17.20 -4.62
CA THR A 158 -12.52 18.43 -5.34
C THR A 158 -13.97 18.85 -5.12
N SER A 159 -14.78 18.02 -4.43
CA SER A 159 -16.16 18.34 -4.06
C SER A 159 -16.27 19.05 -2.69
N LYS A 160 -15.16 19.21 -1.97
CA LYS A 160 -15.15 19.88 -0.67
C LYS A 160 -15.41 21.37 -0.82
N ASN A 161 -16.36 21.87 -0.03
CA ASN A 161 -16.62 23.30 0.15
C ASN A 161 -15.49 23.95 0.95
N SER A 162 -15.40 25.30 0.89
CA SER A 162 -14.40 26.08 1.63
C SER A 162 -14.32 25.78 3.13
N ASP A 163 -15.41 25.35 3.74
CA ASP A 163 -15.50 25.06 5.18
C ASP A 163 -14.79 23.74 5.56
N ASP A 164 -14.67 22.79 4.63
CA ASP A 164 -13.99 21.51 4.83
C ASP A 164 -12.46 21.66 4.98
N VAL A 165 -11.90 22.80 4.56
CA VAL A 165 -10.46 23.10 4.68
C VAL A 165 -10.03 23.19 6.15
N TYR A 166 -10.94 23.55 7.05
CA TYR A 166 -10.67 23.68 8.49
C TYR A 166 -10.82 22.40 9.28
N ILE A 167 -11.38 21.32 8.70
CA ILE A 167 -11.58 20.05 9.37
C ILE A 167 -10.29 19.25 9.28
N ARG A 168 -9.65 18.98 10.43
CA ARG A 168 -8.52 18.07 10.51
C ARG A 168 -8.95 16.66 10.14
N GLN A 169 -8.14 15.99 9.30
CA GLN A 169 -8.35 14.58 8.96
C GLN A 169 -8.29 13.73 10.24
N ASP A 170 -9.38 13.03 10.55
CA ASP A 170 -9.42 12.00 11.58
C ASP A 170 -8.88 10.68 11.03
N TRP A 171 -7.63 10.39 11.35
CA TRP A 171 -6.98 9.18 10.89
C TRP A 171 -7.48 7.92 11.58
N GLU A 172 -7.97 8.00 12.82
CA GLU A 172 -8.54 6.85 13.52
C GLU A 172 -9.78 6.37 12.79
N GLN A 173 -10.66 7.28 12.40
CA GLN A 173 -11.83 6.95 11.59
C GLN A 173 -11.46 6.31 10.24
N VAL A 174 -10.37 6.76 9.60
CA VAL A 174 -9.88 6.16 8.35
C VAL A 174 -9.33 4.75 8.57
N TRP A 175 -8.69 4.50 9.72
CA TRP A 175 -8.12 3.19 10.03
C TRP A 175 -9.17 2.16 10.44
N ASP A 176 -10.24 2.59 11.07
CA ASP A 176 -11.29 1.71 11.60
C ASP A 176 -12.39 1.39 10.57
N ALA A 177 -12.33 2.05 9.39
CA ALA A 177 -13.23 1.79 8.27
C ALA A 177 -12.79 0.55 7.48
#